data_f52aecb6aad2536f88eb6522bdb2f615
#
_entry.id   f52aecb6aad2536f88eb6522bdb2f615
#
_cell.length_a   1.000
_cell.length_b   1.000
_cell.length_c   1.000
_cell.angle_alpha   90.00
_cell.angle_beta   90.00
_cell.angle_gamma   90.00
#
_symmetry.space_group_name_H-M   'P 1'
#
loop_
_entity.id
_entity.type
_entity.pdbx_description
1 polymer ?
#
loop_
_entity_poly.entity_id
_entity_poly.type
_entity_poly.pdbx_seq_one_letter_code
_entity_poly.pdbx_strand_id
1 'polypeptide(L)'
;MKTANSAHEGAALRHSRLEGQTAESLKDYYSGRKLYGDDFNLNEIREWYQLEENACYEVYDQGRKRMPNNDHLHWCCGYRHVLADRPGLGKVLGLGSGNGEEFRPVRKRIEHLYIVESAAGYLKNDATTTYAKAQVDGSLTFPDSFFDTAVNIAVLHHIPNVTHVLSELFRVLKPGGYCLVKEPITTLGAWHQSRKAGLCPCERGFPRSLLDEMAQRAGFEIVRKTYYEFPPLRHVRDGLGIDTYNSIFWTAFDILCCKLTDWNYRYHRVNWFQKLAPSYVFLVLRKPAANKND
;
A
#
# COMPACT_ATOMS: atom_id res chain seq x y z
N MET A 1 -9.75 -28.70 39.99
CA MET A 1 -8.42 -28.39 39.47
C MET A 1 -8.58 -27.24 38.50
N LYS A 2 -8.18 -26.02 38.90
CA LYS A 2 -8.24 -24.81 38.09
C LYS A 2 -7.02 -24.80 37.22
N THR A 3 -7.19 -24.89 35.90
CA THR A 3 -6.11 -24.68 34.93
C THR A 3 -5.85 -23.19 34.81
N ALA A 4 -4.63 -22.81 35.14
CA ALA A 4 -4.14 -21.44 35.10
C ALA A 4 -4.19 -20.89 33.66
N ASN A 5 -4.90 -19.79 33.49
CA ASN A 5 -4.81 -18.90 32.37
C ASN A 5 -3.43 -18.21 32.44
N SER A 6 -2.45 -18.67 31.71
CA SER A 6 -1.25 -17.90 31.45
C SER A 6 -1.55 -16.85 30.39
N ALA A 7 -1.99 -15.69 30.84
CA ALA A 7 -1.96 -14.49 30.04
C ALA A 7 -0.47 -14.15 29.79
N HIS A 8 0.06 -14.54 28.64
CA HIS A 8 1.25 -13.89 28.10
C HIS A 8 0.85 -12.46 27.75
N GLU A 9 1.10 -11.54 28.68
CA GLU A 9 1.33 -10.13 28.35
C GLU A 9 2.62 -10.06 27.51
N GLY A 10 2.51 -10.39 26.23
CA GLY A 10 3.55 -10.11 25.27
C GLY A 10 3.71 -8.59 25.17
N ALA A 11 4.84 -8.05 25.63
CA ALA A 11 5.23 -6.69 25.29
C ALA A 11 5.05 -6.55 23.77
N ALA A 12 4.18 -5.63 23.33
CA ALA A 12 3.92 -5.43 21.91
C ALA A 12 5.25 -5.11 21.24
N LEU A 13 5.69 -5.98 20.32
CA LEU A 13 6.91 -5.79 19.55
C LEU A 13 6.87 -4.39 18.89
N ARG A 14 7.90 -3.58 19.12
CA ARG A 14 8.01 -2.22 18.57
C ARG A 14 9.39 -2.05 17.95
N HIS A 15 9.46 -1.24 16.90
CA HIS A 15 10.72 -0.83 16.35
C HIS A 15 11.53 -0.03 17.38
N SER A 16 12.82 -0.25 17.48
CA SER A 16 13.73 0.36 18.49
C SER A 16 13.64 1.90 18.50
N ARG A 17 13.45 2.52 17.34
CA ARG A 17 13.24 3.97 17.22
C ARG A 17 11.96 4.49 17.91
N LEU A 18 11.02 3.65 18.28
CA LEU A 18 9.81 4.05 19.00
C LEU A 18 9.95 3.88 20.52
N GLU A 19 11.03 3.27 20.99
CA GLU A 19 11.27 3.12 22.42
C GLU A 19 11.52 4.47 23.09
N GLY A 20 10.80 4.73 24.16
CA GLY A 20 10.88 6.01 24.88
C GLY A 20 10.34 7.23 24.13
N GLN A 21 9.81 7.07 22.91
CA GLN A 21 9.23 8.19 22.17
C GLN A 21 7.88 8.63 22.73
N THR A 22 7.63 9.93 22.69
CA THR A 22 6.38 10.57 23.06
C THR A 22 5.65 11.11 21.83
N ALA A 23 4.40 11.53 22.00
CA ALA A 23 3.67 12.19 20.91
C ALA A 23 4.38 13.47 20.44
N GLU A 24 5.03 14.22 21.34
CA GLU A 24 5.74 15.45 20.99
C GLU A 24 7.03 15.15 20.20
N SER A 25 7.81 14.13 20.58
CA SER A 25 9.01 13.74 19.84
C SER A 25 8.70 13.21 18.43
N LEU A 26 7.49 12.67 18.21
CA LEU A 26 7.00 12.19 16.92
C LEU A 26 6.16 13.23 16.15
N LYS A 27 6.13 14.47 16.60
CA LYS A 27 5.28 15.53 16.04
C LYS A 27 5.48 15.76 14.54
N ASP A 28 6.71 15.72 14.04
CA ASP A 28 7.02 15.90 12.63
C ASP A 28 6.43 14.76 11.76
N TYR A 29 6.45 13.55 12.28
CA TYR A 29 5.84 12.39 11.62
C TYR A 29 4.31 12.46 11.69
N TYR A 30 3.71 12.77 12.85
CA TYR A 30 2.26 12.90 12.99
C TYR A 30 1.67 14.08 12.21
N SER A 31 2.43 15.17 12.07
CA SER A 31 2.02 16.29 11.22
C SER A 31 2.09 16.00 9.73
N GLY A 32 2.76 14.91 9.32
CA GLY A 32 2.97 14.55 7.93
C GLY A 32 4.09 15.33 7.23
N ARG A 33 4.95 16.05 7.99
CA ARG A 33 6.13 16.71 7.44
C ARG A 33 7.24 15.73 7.06
N LYS A 34 7.30 14.60 7.78
CA LYS A 34 8.21 13.50 7.51
C LYS A 34 7.45 12.19 7.45
N LEU A 35 7.93 11.25 6.64
CA LEU A 35 7.43 9.88 6.63
C LEU A 35 8.27 9.04 7.59
N TYR A 36 7.62 8.43 8.59
CA TYR A 36 8.31 7.54 9.52
C TYR A 36 8.86 6.33 8.76
N GLY A 37 10.14 6.07 8.92
CA GLY A 37 10.87 4.98 8.28
C GLY A 37 11.66 5.37 7.03
N ASP A 38 11.33 6.47 6.36
CA ASP A 38 11.98 6.85 5.11
C ASP A 38 13.43 7.38 5.29
N ASP A 39 13.78 7.74 6.53
CA ASP A 39 15.12 8.17 6.96
C ASP A 39 15.92 7.08 7.68
N PHE A 40 15.48 5.82 7.58
CA PHE A 40 16.14 4.69 8.27
C PHE A 40 17.40 4.23 7.54
N ASN A 41 18.41 3.86 8.33
CA ASN A 41 19.58 3.15 7.84
C ASN A 41 19.27 1.66 7.60
N LEU A 42 20.20 0.92 6.98
CA LEU A 42 19.96 -0.46 6.58
C LEU A 42 19.69 -1.41 7.78
N ASN A 43 20.26 -1.15 8.97
CA ASN A 43 20.00 -1.97 10.15
C ASN A 43 18.59 -1.73 10.69
N GLU A 44 18.13 -0.48 10.71
CA GLU A 44 16.79 -0.10 11.09
C GLU A 44 15.75 -0.65 10.09
N ILE A 45 16.08 -0.68 8.79
CA ILE A 45 15.26 -1.32 7.77
C ILE A 45 15.14 -2.82 7.99
N ARG A 46 16.25 -3.51 8.34
CA ARG A 46 16.24 -4.94 8.67
C ARG A 46 15.37 -5.24 9.89
N GLU A 47 15.50 -4.44 10.94
CA GLU A 47 14.66 -4.56 12.14
C GLU A 47 13.18 -4.38 11.80
N TRP A 48 12.85 -3.39 10.98
CA TRP A 48 11.48 -3.18 10.48
C TRP A 48 10.91 -4.43 9.83
N TYR A 49 11.64 -5.03 8.88
CA TYR A 49 11.17 -6.22 8.17
C TYR A 49 11.07 -7.44 9.08
N GLN A 50 11.97 -7.61 10.05
CA GLN A 50 11.87 -8.69 11.05
C GLN A 50 10.59 -8.56 11.89
N LEU A 51 10.24 -7.35 12.30
CA LEU A 51 9.00 -7.09 13.04
C LEU A 51 7.75 -7.34 12.19
N GLU A 52 7.77 -6.92 10.92
CA GLU A 52 6.67 -7.13 9.98
C GLU A 52 6.48 -8.62 9.65
N GLU A 53 7.54 -9.36 9.35
CA GLU A 53 7.48 -10.80 9.06
C GLU A 53 6.88 -11.59 10.24
N ASN A 54 7.33 -11.33 11.46
CA ASN A 54 6.81 -11.99 12.65
C ASN A 54 5.32 -11.72 12.86
N ALA A 55 4.90 -10.46 12.68
CA ALA A 55 3.51 -10.07 12.87
C ALA A 55 2.59 -10.52 11.71
N CYS A 56 3.07 -10.44 10.47
CA CYS A 56 2.31 -10.88 9.30
C CYS A 56 2.08 -12.39 9.31
N TYR A 57 3.06 -13.18 9.73
CA TYR A 57 2.91 -14.62 9.90
C TYR A 57 1.74 -14.96 10.86
N GLU A 58 1.67 -14.27 12.01
CA GLU A 58 0.56 -14.46 12.97
C GLU A 58 -0.82 -14.05 12.43
N VAL A 59 -0.88 -12.99 11.61
CA VAL A 59 -2.14 -12.43 11.10
C VAL A 59 -2.67 -13.19 9.89
N TYR A 60 -1.79 -13.61 8.97
CA TYR A 60 -2.18 -14.16 7.67
C TYR A 60 -2.16 -15.69 7.62
N ASP A 61 -1.21 -16.36 8.28
CA ASP A 61 -1.10 -17.82 8.24
C ASP A 61 -2.22 -18.53 9.03
N GLN A 62 -2.79 -17.86 10.04
CA GLN A 62 -3.92 -18.40 10.80
C GLN A 62 -5.26 -18.35 10.04
N GLY A 63 -5.29 -18.03 8.75
CA GLY A 63 -6.50 -18.07 7.91
C GLY A 63 -7.61 -17.09 8.30
N ARG A 64 -7.30 -16.08 9.11
CA ARG A 64 -8.29 -15.23 9.78
C ARG A 64 -8.95 -14.17 8.93
N LYS A 65 -8.38 -13.81 7.77
CA LYS A 65 -9.03 -12.83 6.88
C LYS A 65 -8.80 -13.15 5.41
N ARG A 66 -9.85 -13.61 4.75
CA ARG A 66 -9.92 -13.50 3.29
C ARG A 66 -9.92 -12.02 2.93
N MET A 67 -8.96 -11.58 2.10
CA MET A 67 -8.95 -10.21 1.58
C MET A 67 -10.25 -9.95 0.82
N PRO A 68 -10.93 -8.81 1.07
CA PRO A 68 -12.15 -8.49 0.34
C PRO A 68 -11.84 -8.37 -1.15
N ASN A 69 -12.78 -8.81 -1.98
CA ASN A 69 -12.69 -8.62 -3.42
C ASN A 69 -12.87 -7.14 -3.77
N ASN A 70 -11.85 -6.54 -4.37
CA ASN A 70 -11.82 -5.14 -4.77
C ASN A 70 -11.74 -4.96 -6.30
N ASP A 71 -12.18 -5.94 -7.07
CA ASP A 71 -12.01 -5.97 -8.54
C ASP A 71 -12.58 -4.72 -9.20
N HIS A 72 -13.80 -4.30 -8.81
CA HIS A 72 -14.41 -3.12 -9.39
C HIS A 72 -13.67 -1.83 -9.01
N LEU A 73 -13.22 -1.69 -7.76
CA LEU A 73 -12.41 -0.55 -7.33
C LEU A 73 -11.09 -0.47 -8.12
N HIS A 74 -10.36 -1.58 -8.23
CA HIS A 74 -9.11 -1.64 -8.99
C HIS A 74 -9.33 -1.32 -10.46
N TRP A 75 -10.44 -1.79 -11.04
CA TRP A 75 -10.82 -1.45 -12.40
C TRP A 75 -11.12 0.04 -12.55
N CYS A 76 -12.06 0.58 -11.77
CA CYS A 76 -12.57 1.94 -11.98
C CYS A 76 -11.58 3.04 -11.57
N CYS A 77 -10.71 2.79 -10.58
CA CYS A 77 -9.73 3.78 -10.11
C CYS A 77 -8.34 3.62 -10.74
N GLY A 78 -8.01 2.43 -11.27
CA GLY A 78 -6.69 2.09 -11.80
C GLY A 78 -6.70 1.62 -13.25
N TYR A 79 -7.00 0.34 -13.46
CA TYR A 79 -6.73 -0.34 -14.73
C TYR A 79 -7.40 0.27 -15.95
N ARG A 80 -8.64 0.76 -15.83
CA ARG A 80 -9.34 1.40 -16.96
C ARG A 80 -8.61 2.61 -17.51
N HIS A 81 -7.87 3.35 -16.64
CA HIS A 81 -7.14 4.54 -17.07
C HIS A 81 -5.87 4.17 -17.83
N VAL A 82 -5.21 3.07 -17.46
CA VAL A 82 -4.07 2.54 -18.20
C VAL A 82 -4.53 1.96 -19.55
N LEU A 83 -5.66 1.22 -19.55
CA LEU A 83 -6.20 0.58 -20.75
C LEU A 83 -6.94 1.53 -21.70
N ALA A 84 -7.16 2.78 -21.29
CA ALA A 84 -7.66 3.82 -22.20
C ALA A 84 -6.59 4.22 -23.24
N ASP A 85 -5.31 4.13 -22.88
CA ASP A 85 -4.19 4.53 -23.73
C ASP A 85 -3.56 3.36 -24.51
N ARG A 86 -3.87 2.12 -24.13
CA ARG A 86 -3.23 0.92 -24.71
C ARG A 86 -4.12 -0.33 -24.60
N PRO A 87 -3.97 -1.32 -25.50
CA PRO A 87 -4.82 -2.52 -25.55
C PRO A 87 -4.54 -3.52 -24.41
N GLY A 88 -3.38 -3.44 -23.76
CA GLY A 88 -2.93 -4.35 -22.70
C GLY A 88 -1.99 -3.71 -21.71
N LEU A 89 -1.64 -4.45 -20.67
CA LEU A 89 -0.73 -4.00 -19.62
C LEU A 89 0.73 -4.38 -19.87
N GLY A 90 0.99 -5.24 -20.90
CA GLY A 90 2.32 -5.70 -21.28
C GLY A 90 2.99 -6.56 -20.20
N LYS A 91 4.30 -6.37 -19.98
CA LYS A 91 5.04 -6.95 -18.85
C LYS A 91 4.72 -6.18 -17.58
N VAL A 92 4.14 -6.87 -16.61
CA VAL A 92 3.63 -6.25 -15.39
C VAL A 92 4.49 -6.64 -14.19
N LEU A 93 4.89 -5.66 -13.40
CA LEU A 93 5.47 -5.84 -12.08
C LEU A 93 4.38 -5.73 -11.02
N GLY A 94 4.20 -6.76 -10.20
CA GLY A 94 3.44 -6.72 -8.94
C GLY A 94 4.40 -6.65 -7.76
N LEU A 95 4.37 -5.57 -6.99
CA LEU A 95 5.17 -5.45 -5.78
C LEU A 95 4.31 -5.87 -4.57
N GLY A 96 4.75 -6.87 -3.80
CA GLY A 96 4.02 -7.38 -2.65
C GLY A 96 2.65 -7.98 -3.00
N SER A 97 2.52 -8.55 -4.19
CA SER A 97 1.23 -8.97 -4.76
C SER A 97 0.77 -10.36 -4.33
N GLY A 98 1.49 -11.04 -3.45
CA GLY A 98 1.15 -12.38 -2.98
C GLY A 98 0.80 -13.33 -4.13
N ASN A 99 -0.43 -13.82 -4.17
CA ASN A 99 -0.94 -14.69 -5.26
C ASN A 99 -1.41 -13.90 -6.51
N GLY A 100 -1.27 -12.58 -6.55
CA GLY A 100 -1.68 -11.76 -7.69
C GLY A 100 -3.21 -11.65 -7.86
N GLU A 101 -3.97 -11.73 -6.78
CA GLU A 101 -5.44 -11.64 -6.84
C GLU A 101 -5.94 -10.29 -7.37
N GLU A 102 -5.21 -9.21 -7.15
CA GLU A 102 -5.53 -7.87 -7.65
C GLU A 102 -5.52 -7.78 -9.18
N PHE A 103 -4.82 -8.70 -9.86
CA PHE A 103 -4.78 -8.76 -11.32
C PHE A 103 -5.96 -9.51 -11.94
N ARG A 104 -6.82 -10.14 -11.15
CA ARG A 104 -7.96 -10.94 -11.63
C ARG A 104 -8.80 -10.20 -12.68
N PRO A 105 -9.19 -8.92 -12.52
CA PRO A 105 -10.03 -8.21 -13.50
C PRO A 105 -9.32 -7.95 -14.84
N VAL A 106 -7.99 -8.06 -14.87
CA VAL A 106 -7.17 -7.71 -16.04
C VAL A 106 -6.20 -8.80 -16.48
N ARG A 107 -6.26 -9.99 -15.86
CA ARG A 107 -5.29 -11.07 -16.10
C ARG A 107 -5.10 -11.39 -17.59
N LYS A 108 -6.16 -11.36 -18.39
CA LYS A 108 -6.13 -11.59 -19.83
C LYS A 108 -5.48 -10.46 -20.64
N ARG A 109 -5.17 -9.34 -20.01
CA ARG A 109 -4.52 -8.15 -20.60
C ARG A 109 -3.03 -8.05 -20.23
N ILE A 110 -2.51 -9.03 -19.47
CA ILE A 110 -1.12 -9.12 -19.01
C ILE A 110 -0.40 -10.12 -19.91
N GLU A 111 0.71 -9.70 -20.51
CA GLU A 111 1.60 -10.56 -21.30
C GLU A 111 2.36 -11.51 -20.38
N HIS A 112 3.05 -10.96 -19.39
CA HIS A 112 3.76 -11.70 -18.36
C HIS A 112 3.75 -10.94 -17.03
N LEU A 113 3.46 -11.64 -15.94
CA LEU A 113 3.41 -11.10 -14.60
C LEU A 113 4.69 -11.45 -13.83
N TYR A 114 5.35 -10.44 -13.30
CA TYR A 114 6.49 -10.60 -12.39
C TYR A 114 6.06 -10.11 -11.00
N ILE A 115 6.17 -10.96 -10.00
CA ILE A 115 5.80 -10.62 -8.62
C ILE A 115 7.07 -10.59 -7.78
N VAL A 116 7.33 -9.45 -7.14
CA VAL A 116 8.34 -9.31 -6.11
C VAL A 116 7.68 -9.45 -4.75
N GLU A 117 8.08 -10.49 -4.00
CA GLU A 117 7.43 -10.84 -2.74
C GLU A 117 8.49 -11.20 -1.68
N SER A 118 8.25 -10.83 -0.41
CA SER A 118 9.11 -11.19 0.72
C SER A 118 8.81 -12.60 1.25
N ALA A 119 7.55 -13.00 1.27
CA ALA A 119 7.09 -14.26 1.83
C ALA A 119 7.37 -15.45 0.92
N ALA A 120 8.23 -16.38 1.34
CA ALA A 120 8.67 -17.54 0.56
C ALA A 120 7.52 -18.48 0.11
N GLY A 121 6.40 -18.52 0.83
CA GLY A 121 5.25 -19.36 0.51
C GLY A 121 4.57 -19.05 -0.82
N TYR A 122 4.77 -17.85 -1.37
CA TYR A 122 4.20 -17.40 -2.65
C TYR A 122 5.09 -17.62 -3.86
N LEU A 123 6.36 -17.99 -3.67
CA LEU A 123 7.37 -18.09 -4.74
C LEU A 123 7.16 -19.33 -5.65
N LYS A 124 6.11 -19.33 -6.46
CA LYS A 124 5.76 -20.42 -7.40
C LYS A 124 5.65 -19.87 -8.82
N ASN A 125 6.67 -20.12 -9.62
CA ASN A 125 6.65 -19.76 -11.05
C ASN A 125 5.72 -20.65 -11.87
N ASP A 126 5.07 -20.07 -12.87
CA ASP A 126 4.35 -20.76 -13.93
C ASP A 126 4.69 -20.18 -15.31
N ALA A 127 4.03 -20.65 -16.37
CA ALA A 127 4.28 -20.19 -17.74
C ALA A 127 4.04 -18.68 -17.96
N THR A 128 3.26 -18.04 -17.09
CA THR A 128 2.81 -16.65 -17.25
C THR A 128 3.13 -15.76 -16.04
N THR A 129 3.72 -16.35 -14.98
CA THR A 129 4.05 -15.65 -13.75
C THR A 129 5.45 -16.05 -13.28
N THR A 130 6.28 -15.05 -13.02
CA THR A 130 7.62 -15.22 -12.44
C THR A 130 7.66 -14.52 -11.08
N TYR A 131 8.12 -15.24 -10.05
CA TYR A 131 8.33 -14.70 -8.72
C TYR A 131 9.80 -14.39 -8.48
N ALA A 132 10.06 -13.25 -7.85
CA ALA A 132 11.38 -12.86 -7.37
C ALA A 132 11.28 -12.48 -5.89
N LYS A 133 12.34 -12.78 -5.12
CA LYS A 133 12.40 -12.40 -3.71
C LYS A 133 12.71 -10.90 -3.59
N ALA A 134 11.97 -10.22 -2.72
CA ALA A 134 12.21 -8.82 -2.38
C ALA A 134 13.60 -8.65 -1.72
N GLN A 135 14.30 -7.58 -2.09
CA GLN A 135 15.54 -7.19 -1.45
C GLN A 135 15.25 -6.34 -0.21
N VAL A 136 16.05 -6.54 0.85
CA VAL A 136 15.87 -5.81 2.12
C VAL A 136 16.05 -4.31 1.97
N ASP A 137 16.94 -3.88 1.05
CA ASP A 137 17.17 -2.46 0.76
C ASP A 137 16.11 -1.84 -0.16
N GLY A 138 15.13 -2.64 -0.64
CA GLY A 138 14.08 -2.20 -1.56
C GLY A 138 14.49 -2.14 -3.03
N SER A 139 15.74 -2.54 -3.36
CA SER A 139 16.20 -2.58 -4.76
C SER A 139 15.45 -3.63 -5.57
N LEU A 140 15.17 -3.32 -6.84
CA LEU A 140 14.54 -4.23 -7.79
C LEU A 140 15.58 -4.84 -8.73
N THR A 141 15.73 -6.16 -8.72
CA THR A 141 16.72 -6.91 -9.51
C THR A 141 16.34 -7.03 -10.99
N PHE A 142 15.76 -6.00 -11.56
CA PHE A 142 15.34 -5.92 -12.96
C PHE A 142 16.09 -4.80 -13.70
N PRO A 143 16.30 -4.94 -15.00
CA PRO A 143 16.91 -3.89 -15.81
C PRO A 143 16.06 -2.61 -15.83
N ASP A 144 16.70 -1.49 -16.18
CA ASP A 144 16.01 -0.25 -16.47
C ASP A 144 15.03 -0.43 -17.62
N SER A 145 13.90 0.24 -17.56
CA SER A 145 12.90 0.28 -18.65
C SER A 145 12.43 -1.12 -19.11
N PHE A 146 12.24 -2.02 -18.16
CA PHE A 146 11.84 -3.41 -18.44
C PHE A 146 10.32 -3.62 -18.47
N PHE A 147 9.58 -2.94 -17.56
CA PHE A 147 8.16 -3.12 -17.38
C PHE A 147 7.31 -2.08 -18.10
N ASP A 148 6.16 -2.49 -18.60
CA ASP A 148 5.15 -1.61 -19.17
C ASP A 148 4.24 -1.04 -18.09
N THR A 149 3.98 -1.83 -17.02
CA THR A 149 3.11 -1.45 -15.91
C THR A 149 3.68 -1.98 -14.60
N ALA A 150 3.65 -1.18 -13.53
CA ALA A 150 3.89 -1.62 -12.17
C ALA A 150 2.60 -1.47 -11.34
N VAL A 151 2.36 -2.38 -10.42
CA VAL A 151 1.19 -2.37 -9.54
C VAL A 151 1.65 -2.58 -8.11
N ASN A 152 1.20 -1.70 -7.23
CA ASN A 152 1.50 -1.69 -5.81
C ASN A 152 0.19 -1.41 -5.05
N ILE A 153 -0.43 -2.44 -4.52
CA ILE A 153 -1.74 -2.38 -3.89
C ILE A 153 -1.63 -2.68 -2.40
N ALA A 154 -1.61 -1.64 -1.58
CA ALA A 154 -1.53 -1.73 -0.13
C ALA A 154 -0.27 -2.46 0.34
N VAL A 155 0.90 -2.00 -0.10
CA VAL A 155 2.21 -2.59 0.21
C VAL A 155 3.22 -1.57 0.70
N LEU A 156 3.27 -0.35 0.11
CA LEU A 156 4.26 0.66 0.51
C LEU A 156 4.16 1.06 1.99
N HIS A 157 2.99 0.89 2.61
CA HIS A 157 2.82 1.19 4.03
C HIS A 157 3.50 0.18 4.96
N HIS A 158 3.96 -0.97 4.44
CA HIS A 158 4.81 -1.94 5.10
C HIS A 158 6.31 -1.74 4.78
N ILE A 159 6.67 -0.82 3.88
CA ILE A 159 8.04 -0.59 3.44
C ILE A 159 8.56 0.70 4.10
N PRO A 160 9.73 0.69 4.79
CA PRO A 160 10.23 1.90 5.44
C PRO A 160 10.75 2.94 4.43
N ASN A 161 11.70 2.62 3.59
CA ASN A 161 12.43 3.48 2.65
C ASN A 161 11.69 3.72 1.31
N VAL A 162 10.49 4.28 1.39
CA VAL A 162 9.56 4.41 0.25
C VAL A 162 10.09 5.30 -0.86
N THR A 163 10.83 6.36 -0.54
CA THR A 163 11.45 7.22 -1.56
C THR A 163 12.38 6.42 -2.46
N HIS A 164 13.20 5.53 -1.90
CA HIS A 164 14.05 4.64 -2.69
C HIS A 164 13.23 3.67 -3.56
N VAL A 165 12.22 3.02 -2.99
CA VAL A 165 11.37 2.06 -3.72
C VAL A 165 10.59 2.72 -4.86
N LEU A 166 10.10 3.95 -4.68
CA LEU A 166 9.46 4.71 -5.77
C LEU A 166 10.45 5.05 -6.89
N SER A 167 11.70 5.36 -6.55
CA SER A 167 12.77 5.59 -7.54
C SER A 167 13.10 4.31 -8.32
N GLU A 168 13.13 3.15 -7.65
CA GLU A 168 13.33 1.85 -8.29
C GLU A 168 12.16 1.47 -9.22
N LEU A 169 10.91 1.68 -8.77
CA LEU A 169 9.73 1.49 -9.61
C LEU A 169 9.78 2.38 -10.86
N PHE A 170 10.23 3.63 -10.70
CA PHE A 170 10.43 4.53 -11.84
C PHE A 170 11.55 4.04 -12.78
N ARG A 171 12.67 3.58 -12.22
CA ARG A 171 13.82 3.09 -13.00
C ARG A 171 13.43 1.92 -13.89
N VAL A 172 12.75 0.91 -13.32
CA VAL A 172 12.41 -0.33 -14.04
C VAL A 172 11.24 -0.17 -15.01
N LEU A 173 10.45 0.91 -14.91
CA LEU A 173 9.39 1.20 -15.87
C LEU A 173 9.93 1.79 -17.17
N LYS A 174 9.36 1.38 -18.30
CA LYS A 174 9.61 1.98 -19.61
C LYS A 174 9.11 3.42 -19.64
N PRO A 175 9.72 4.33 -20.45
CA PRO A 175 9.12 5.61 -20.77
C PRO A 175 7.68 5.44 -21.26
N GLY A 176 6.75 6.24 -20.75
CA GLY A 176 5.30 6.09 -20.98
C GLY A 176 4.63 4.96 -20.19
N GLY A 177 5.38 4.22 -19.36
CA GLY A 177 4.87 3.17 -18.47
C GLY A 177 4.04 3.73 -17.31
N TYR A 178 3.18 2.90 -16.74
CA TYR A 178 2.28 3.28 -15.65
C TYR A 178 2.65 2.58 -14.34
N CYS A 179 2.44 3.28 -13.21
CA CYS A 179 2.49 2.70 -11.88
C CYS A 179 1.15 2.95 -11.17
N LEU A 180 0.49 1.87 -10.76
CA LEU A 180 -0.73 1.93 -9.96
C LEU A 180 -0.37 1.78 -8.48
N VAL A 181 -0.76 2.75 -7.65
CA VAL A 181 -0.48 2.76 -6.21
C VAL A 181 -1.79 2.94 -5.45
N LYS A 182 -2.03 2.06 -4.48
CA LYS A 182 -3.18 2.12 -3.58
C LYS A 182 -2.70 2.05 -2.13
N GLU A 183 -2.87 3.15 -1.37
CA GLU A 183 -2.30 3.24 -0.03
C GLU A 183 -3.21 3.94 0.98
N PRO A 184 -3.11 3.61 2.29
CA PRO A 184 -3.76 4.37 3.34
C PRO A 184 -3.14 5.77 3.47
N ILE A 185 -3.99 6.77 3.73
CA ILE A 185 -3.58 8.16 3.88
C ILE A 185 -3.74 8.69 5.31
N THR A 186 -3.67 7.79 6.28
CA THR A 186 -3.73 8.14 7.71
C THR A 186 -2.62 7.42 8.47
N THR A 187 -2.28 7.87 9.67
CA THR A 187 -1.24 7.25 10.51
C THR A 187 -1.53 5.82 10.92
N LEU A 188 -2.76 5.31 10.72
CA LEU A 188 -3.21 3.99 11.21
C LEU A 188 -3.05 3.83 12.73
N GLY A 189 -3.18 4.91 13.49
CA GLY A 189 -3.11 4.96 14.95
C GLY A 189 -1.93 5.77 15.49
N ALA A 190 -1.70 5.67 16.78
CA ALA A 190 -0.62 6.36 17.48
C ALA A 190 0.56 5.39 17.68
N TRP A 191 1.71 5.66 17.06
CA TRP A 191 2.86 4.74 17.06
C TRP A 191 3.57 4.65 18.42
N HIS A 192 3.47 5.69 19.26
CA HIS A 192 4.01 5.70 20.62
C HIS A 192 3.19 4.89 21.63
N GLN A 193 2.04 4.31 21.19
CA GLN A 193 1.14 3.49 22.01
C GLN A 193 1.08 2.07 21.47
N SER A 194 0.54 1.15 22.28
CA SER A 194 0.25 -0.21 21.84
C SER A 194 -0.71 -0.22 20.66
N ARG A 195 -0.39 -0.97 19.61
CA ARG A 195 -1.18 -1.05 18.40
C ARG A 195 -2.47 -1.84 18.64
N LYS A 196 -3.52 -1.49 17.90
CA LYS A 196 -4.75 -2.26 17.87
C LYS A 196 -4.49 -3.62 17.21
N ALA A 197 -5.20 -4.64 17.68
CA ALA A 197 -5.16 -5.96 17.05
C ALA A 197 -5.47 -5.88 15.55
N GLY A 198 -4.67 -6.57 14.73
CA GLY A 198 -4.80 -6.62 13.28
C GLY A 198 -4.04 -5.56 12.50
N LEU A 199 -3.15 -4.79 13.16
CA LEU A 199 -2.15 -3.94 12.52
C LEU A 199 -0.76 -4.47 12.82
N CYS A 200 0.12 -4.49 11.82
CA CYS A 200 1.53 -4.81 12.00
C CYS A 200 2.25 -3.70 12.80
N PRO A 201 3.34 -4.01 13.53
CA PRO A 201 3.99 -3.05 14.44
C PRO A 201 4.46 -1.76 13.78
N CYS A 202 4.93 -1.85 12.54
CA CYS A 202 5.53 -0.75 11.80
C CYS A 202 4.61 -0.11 10.76
N GLU A 203 3.43 -0.67 10.54
CA GLU A 203 2.45 -0.22 9.55
C GLU A 203 2.07 1.25 9.73
N ARG A 204 2.15 2.04 8.68
CA ARG A 204 1.74 3.45 8.68
C ARG A 204 1.22 3.84 7.30
N GLY A 205 0.30 4.80 7.24
CA GLY A 205 -0.12 5.35 5.95
C GLY A 205 0.73 6.55 5.53
N PHE A 206 0.26 7.27 4.52
CA PHE A 206 0.97 8.37 3.88
C PHE A 206 0.26 9.70 4.08
N PRO A 207 0.96 10.77 4.48
CA PRO A 207 0.44 12.12 4.31
C PRO A 207 0.23 12.39 2.81
N ARG A 208 -0.93 12.92 2.42
CA ARG A 208 -1.30 13.11 1.00
C ARG A 208 -0.28 13.91 0.21
N SER A 209 0.10 15.08 0.75
CA SER A 209 1.07 15.98 0.10
C SER A 209 2.44 15.33 -0.03
N LEU A 210 2.88 14.61 1.00
CA LEU A 210 4.18 13.96 1.00
C LEU A 210 4.22 12.78 0.01
N LEU A 211 3.15 11.98 -0.08
CA LEU A 211 3.07 10.89 -1.07
C LEU A 211 3.12 11.43 -2.51
N ASP A 212 2.40 12.54 -2.77
CA ASP A 212 2.45 13.21 -4.07
C ASP A 212 3.85 13.73 -4.38
N GLU A 213 4.50 14.38 -3.43
CA GLU A 213 5.85 14.92 -3.55
C GLU A 213 6.88 13.81 -3.78
N MET A 214 6.81 12.70 -3.06
CA MET A 214 7.69 11.54 -3.24
C MET A 214 7.54 10.94 -4.63
N ALA A 215 6.30 10.76 -5.12
CA ALA A 215 6.05 10.27 -6.48
C ALA A 215 6.62 11.22 -7.55
N GLN A 216 6.41 12.54 -7.40
CA GLN A 216 6.92 13.54 -8.31
C GLN A 216 8.45 13.65 -8.28
N ARG A 217 9.07 13.57 -7.09
CA ARG A 217 10.54 13.55 -6.94
C ARG A 217 11.18 12.32 -7.58
N ALA A 218 10.49 11.17 -7.56
CA ALA A 218 10.92 9.98 -8.29
C ALA A 218 10.81 10.15 -9.82
N GLY A 219 10.15 11.21 -10.31
CA GLY A 219 9.98 11.52 -11.73
C GLY A 219 8.59 11.21 -12.30
N PHE A 220 7.66 10.70 -11.50
CA PHE A 220 6.32 10.35 -11.96
C PHE A 220 5.43 11.59 -12.18
N GLU A 221 4.61 11.52 -13.23
CA GLU A 221 3.43 12.37 -13.41
C GLU A 221 2.23 11.70 -12.73
N ILE A 222 1.44 12.45 -11.94
CA ILE A 222 0.19 11.97 -11.36
C ILE A 222 -0.93 12.16 -12.36
N VAL A 223 -1.31 11.10 -13.08
CA VAL A 223 -2.37 11.13 -14.09
C VAL A 223 -3.76 11.17 -13.44
N ARG A 224 -3.94 10.40 -12.39
CA ARG A 224 -5.21 10.30 -11.66
C ARG A 224 -4.99 10.09 -10.18
N LYS A 225 -5.85 10.75 -9.38
CA LYS A 225 -5.93 10.56 -7.94
C LYS A 225 -7.39 10.36 -7.54
N THR A 226 -7.68 9.28 -6.82
CA THR A 226 -9.02 9.00 -6.30
C THR A 226 -8.93 8.68 -4.82
N TYR A 227 -9.62 9.46 -4.00
CA TYR A 227 -9.77 9.18 -2.57
C TYR A 227 -10.99 8.30 -2.35
N TYR A 228 -10.85 7.32 -1.48
CA TYR A 228 -11.90 6.36 -1.16
C TYR A 228 -11.76 5.85 0.28
N GLU A 229 -12.61 4.93 0.68
CA GLU A 229 -12.79 4.39 2.02
C GLU A 229 -13.24 5.47 3.03
N PHE A 230 -14.54 5.77 2.97
CA PHE A 230 -15.23 6.55 3.98
C PHE A 230 -15.52 5.65 5.20
N PRO A 231 -14.87 5.85 6.38
CA PRO A 231 -14.93 4.92 7.50
C PRO A 231 -16.32 4.56 8.00
N PRO A 232 -17.31 5.47 8.07
CA PRO A 232 -18.67 5.09 8.45
C PRO A 232 -19.29 4.03 7.51
N LEU A 233 -19.05 4.14 6.20
CA LEU A 233 -19.57 3.20 5.22
C LEU A 233 -18.92 1.81 5.38
N ARG A 234 -17.65 1.76 5.82
CA ARG A 234 -16.98 0.51 6.14
C ARG A 234 -17.72 -0.26 7.26
N HIS A 235 -18.17 0.43 8.30
CA HIS A 235 -18.92 -0.21 9.39
C HIS A 235 -20.28 -0.72 8.91
N VAL A 236 -20.97 0.02 8.04
CA VAL A 236 -22.23 -0.43 7.41
C VAL A 236 -21.98 -1.66 6.55
N ARG A 237 -20.94 -1.64 5.73
CA ARG A 237 -20.52 -2.77 4.91
C ARG A 237 -20.26 -4.02 5.75
N ASP A 238 -19.43 -3.89 6.78
CA ASP A 238 -19.02 -5.00 7.63
C ASP A 238 -20.21 -5.58 8.40
N GLY A 239 -21.17 -4.71 8.83
CA GLY A 239 -22.38 -5.13 9.54
C GLY A 239 -23.44 -5.79 8.64
N LEU A 240 -23.53 -5.41 7.37
CA LEU A 240 -24.51 -5.92 6.41
C LEU A 240 -23.92 -6.95 5.42
N GLY A 241 -22.62 -7.25 5.50
CA GLY A 241 -21.96 -8.17 4.57
C GLY A 241 -21.91 -7.68 3.12
N ILE A 242 -21.95 -6.35 2.90
CA ILE A 242 -21.97 -5.76 1.55
C ILE A 242 -20.55 -5.71 0.98
N ASP A 243 -20.33 -6.25 -0.22
CA ASP A 243 -19.08 -6.12 -0.95
C ASP A 243 -19.00 -4.76 -1.68
N THR A 244 -18.66 -3.72 -0.92
CA THR A 244 -18.67 -2.32 -1.36
C THR A 244 -17.81 -2.09 -2.60
N TYR A 245 -16.62 -2.68 -2.63
CA TYR A 245 -15.61 -2.39 -3.67
C TYR A 245 -15.66 -3.34 -4.87
N ASN A 246 -16.66 -4.22 -4.89
CA ASN A 246 -17.02 -5.02 -6.07
C ASN A 246 -18.34 -4.59 -6.69
N SER A 247 -18.99 -3.57 -6.12
CA SER A 247 -20.26 -2.99 -6.59
C SER A 247 -20.04 -1.60 -7.19
N ILE A 248 -20.58 -1.37 -8.38
CA ILE A 248 -20.52 -0.06 -9.06
C ILE A 248 -21.16 1.02 -8.20
N PHE A 249 -22.37 0.75 -7.69
CA PHE A 249 -23.12 1.70 -6.86
C PHE A 249 -22.38 2.05 -5.57
N TRP A 250 -21.97 1.04 -4.80
CA TRP A 250 -21.34 1.26 -3.50
C TRP A 250 -19.95 1.91 -3.62
N THR A 251 -19.18 1.53 -4.65
CA THR A 251 -17.88 2.17 -4.93
C THR A 251 -18.06 3.64 -5.28
N ALA A 252 -19.02 3.96 -6.15
CA ALA A 252 -19.30 5.35 -6.53
C ALA A 252 -19.82 6.17 -5.34
N PHE A 253 -20.69 5.60 -4.52
CA PHE A 253 -21.24 6.24 -3.32
C PHE A 253 -20.12 6.51 -2.27
N ASP A 254 -19.22 5.55 -2.03
CA ASP A 254 -18.08 5.73 -1.15
C ASP A 254 -17.16 6.87 -1.62
N ILE A 255 -16.82 6.90 -2.91
CA ILE A 255 -16.01 7.96 -3.52
C ILE A 255 -16.71 9.33 -3.39
N LEU A 256 -18.03 9.38 -3.56
CA LEU A 256 -18.81 10.61 -3.38
C LEU A 256 -18.78 11.09 -1.93
N CYS A 257 -19.00 10.20 -0.96
CA CYS A 257 -18.87 10.51 0.47
C CYS A 257 -17.48 11.04 0.80
N CYS A 258 -16.43 10.40 0.28
CA CYS A 258 -15.06 10.85 0.44
C CYS A 258 -14.84 12.26 -0.14
N LYS A 259 -15.39 12.55 -1.33
CA LYS A 259 -15.28 13.87 -1.96
C LYS A 259 -15.99 14.95 -1.16
N LEU A 260 -17.17 14.65 -0.64
CA LEU A 260 -17.96 15.61 0.16
C LEU A 260 -17.34 15.89 1.53
N THR A 261 -16.55 14.97 2.07
CA THR A 261 -15.93 15.08 3.40
C THR A 261 -14.43 15.36 3.34
N ASP A 262 -13.87 15.61 2.16
CA ASP A 262 -12.43 15.82 1.94
C ASP A 262 -11.84 16.98 2.74
N TRP A 263 -12.63 18.04 2.98
CA TRP A 263 -12.25 19.21 3.81
C TRP A 263 -11.90 18.83 5.25
N ASN A 264 -12.44 17.71 5.76
CA ASN A 264 -12.19 17.22 7.12
C ASN A 264 -10.98 16.29 7.22
N TYR A 265 -10.24 16.09 6.14
CA TYR A 265 -9.07 15.21 6.15
C TYR A 265 -8.02 15.64 7.17
N ARG A 266 -7.54 14.68 7.95
CA ARG A 266 -6.37 14.79 8.84
C ARG A 266 -5.54 13.53 8.71
N TYR A 267 -4.23 13.67 8.62
CA TYR A 267 -3.32 12.53 8.57
C TYR A 267 -3.33 11.76 9.89
N HIS A 268 -3.09 12.45 11.02
CA HIS A 268 -3.24 11.89 12.36
C HIS A 268 -4.62 12.23 12.92
N ARG A 269 -5.44 11.19 13.17
CA ARG A 269 -6.83 11.33 13.63
C ARG A 269 -6.92 11.00 15.11
N VAL A 270 -7.27 11.97 15.92
CA VAL A 270 -7.35 11.84 17.39
C VAL A 270 -8.77 11.65 17.91
N ASN A 271 -9.80 11.95 17.11
CA ASN A 271 -11.20 11.81 17.51
C ASN A 271 -12.07 11.21 16.39
N TRP A 272 -13.31 10.84 16.75
CA TRP A 272 -14.22 10.18 15.81
C TRP A 272 -14.66 11.08 14.65
N PHE A 273 -14.84 12.40 14.90
CA PHE A 273 -15.26 13.35 13.86
C PHE A 273 -14.24 13.42 12.72
N GLN A 274 -12.96 13.39 13.04
CA GLN A 274 -11.88 13.37 12.04
C GLN A 274 -11.86 12.08 11.20
N LYS A 275 -12.60 11.03 11.62
CA LYS A 275 -12.79 9.82 10.83
C LYS A 275 -13.83 9.99 9.73
N LEU A 276 -14.61 11.08 9.74
CA LEU A 276 -15.55 11.45 8.68
C LEU A 276 -14.78 12.10 7.51
N ALA A 277 -13.85 11.37 6.93
CA ALA A 277 -13.00 11.80 5.83
C ALA A 277 -12.36 10.57 5.16
N PRO A 278 -11.92 10.67 3.88
CA PRO A 278 -11.31 9.54 3.18
C PRO A 278 -10.07 8.99 3.89
N SER A 279 -9.89 7.67 3.84
CA SER A 279 -8.80 6.96 4.51
C SER A 279 -7.75 6.36 3.58
N TYR A 280 -8.08 6.24 2.30
CA TYR A 280 -7.22 5.66 1.27
C TYR A 280 -7.15 6.54 0.02
N VAL A 281 -6.07 6.36 -0.73
CA VAL A 281 -5.88 6.95 -2.05
C VAL A 281 -5.56 5.85 -3.07
N PHE A 282 -6.07 6.01 -4.27
CA PHE A 282 -5.64 5.28 -5.46
C PHE A 282 -5.00 6.28 -6.42
N LEU A 283 -3.71 6.08 -6.76
CA LEU A 283 -2.95 6.88 -7.70
C LEU A 283 -2.71 6.10 -8.99
N VAL A 284 -2.88 6.76 -10.11
CA VAL A 284 -2.38 6.34 -11.42
C VAL A 284 -1.21 7.27 -11.74
N LEU A 285 -0.02 6.73 -11.67
CA LEU A 285 1.23 7.42 -11.96
C LEU A 285 1.72 7.02 -13.37
N ARG A 286 2.41 7.92 -14.05
CA ARG A 286 3.01 7.65 -15.36
C ARG A 286 4.46 8.10 -15.37
N LYS A 287 5.34 7.27 -15.90
CA LYS A 287 6.68 7.71 -16.29
C LYS A 287 6.56 8.50 -17.59
N PRO A 288 7.02 9.74 -17.67
CA PRO A 288 6.99 10.51 -18.91
C PRO A 288 7.52 9.72 -20.10
N ALA A 289 6.96 9.94 -21.28
CA ALA A 289 7.53 9.38 -22.50
C ALA A 289 8.89 10.05 -22.76
N ALA A 290 9.84 9.31 -23.34
CA ALA A 290 11.07 9.92 -23.81
C ALA A 290 10.74 11.02 -24.81
N ASN A 291 11.35 12.19 -24.66
CA ASN A 291 11.23 13.24 -25.67
C ASN A 291 11.73 12.70 -26.99
N LYS A 292 10.96 12.90 -28.08
CA LYS A 292 11.37 12.48 -29.43
C LYS A 292 12.59 13.25 -29.97
N ASN A 293 13.16 14.12 -29.14
CA ASN A 293 14.25 15.04 -29.52
C ASN A 293 15.56 14.77 -28.76
N ASP A 294 15.64 13.69 -27.97
CA ASP A 294 16.90 13.15 -27.39
C ASP A 294 17.29 11.84 -28.17
#